data_348c17236d4f1b0da2b257c9d27e6e17
#
_entry.id   348c17236d4f1b0da2b257c9d27e6e17
#
_cell.length_a   1.000
_cell.length_b   1.000
_cell.length_c   1.000
_cell.angle_alpha   90.00
_cell.angle_beta   90.00
_cell.angle_gamma   90.00
#
_symmetry.space_group_name_H-M   'P 1'
#
loop_
_entity.id
_entity.type
_entity.pdbx_description
1 polymer ?
#
loop_
_entity_poly.entity_id
_entity_poly.type
_entity_poly.pdbx_seq_one_letter_code
_entity_poly.pdbx_strand_id
1 'polypeptide(L)' 'MKILALDSSAVSASAAVLDDDKVLGEFFINTKQTHSQTLMPMVQQVLIQTKTSLEEMDLFAV' A
#
# COMPACT_ATOMS: atom_id res chain seq x y z
N MET A 1 -13.70 8.09 -4.05
CA MET A 1 -12.30 8.51 -4.00
C MET A 1 -11.43 7.36 -3.54
N LYS A 2 -10.44 7.01 -4.32
CA LYS A 2 -9.53 5.93 -3.96
C LYS A 2 -8.20 6.49 -3.51
N ILE A 3 -7.69 5.95 -2.43
CA ILE A 3 -6.46 6.41 -1.79
C ILE A 3 -5.53 5.22 -1.63
N LEU A 4 -4.29 5.39 -2.07
CA LEU A 4 -3.23 4.43 -1.76
C LEU A 4 -2.40 5.02 -0.62
N ALA A 5 -2.47 4.39 0.53
CA ALA A 5 -1.76 4.82 1.72
C ALA A 5 -0.57 3.94 1.97
N LEU A 6 0.58 4.55 2.17
CA LEU A 6 1.83 3.84 2.44
C LEU A 6 2.42 4.35 3.73
N ASP A 7 2.94 3.44 4.53
CA ASP A 7 3.59 3.79 5.79
C ASP A 7 4.79 2.87 5.97
N SER A 8 5.90 3.44 6.40
CA SER A 8 7.10 2.65 6.63
C SER A 8 7.87 3.19 7.82
N SER A 9 8.48 2.28 8.54
CA SER A 9 9.37 2.59 9.65
C SER A 9 10.65 1.77 9.48
N ALA A 10 11.53 1.85 10.47
CA ALA A 10 12.81 1.14 10.38
C ALA A 10 12.64 -0.37 10.29
N VAL A 11 11.55 -0.92 10.80
CA VAL A 11 11.38 -2.37 10.90
C VAL A 11 10.08 -2.87 10.28
N SER A 12 9.26 -2.00 9.71
CA SER A 12 7.98 -2.43 9.15
C SER A 12 7.55 -1.52 8.01
N ALA A 13 6.69 -2.04 7.17
CA ALA A 13 6.10 -1.28 6.08
C ALA A 13 4.68 -1.77 5.86
N SER A 14 3.80 -0.86 5.43
CA SER A 14 2.42 -1.22 5.15
C SER A 14 1.92 -0.45 3.94
N ALA A 15 0.94 -1.05 3.27
CA ALA A 15 0.24 -0.42 2.17
C ALA A 15 -1.24 -0.76 2.28
N ALA A 16 -2.09 0.19 1.94
CA ALA A 16 -3.52 -0.01 1.99
C ALA A 16 -4.18 0.74 0.85
N VAL A 17 -5.26 0.18 0.33
CA VAL A 17 -6.11 0.84 -0.64
C VAL A 17 -7.44 1.11 0.02
N LEU A 18 -7.83 2.37 0.02
CA LEU A 18 -9.10 2.80 0.60
C LEU A 18 -10.00 3.35 -0.50
N ASP A 19 -11.29 3.14 -0.35
CA ASP A 19 -12.30 3.74 -1.20
C ASP A 19 -13.32 4.42 -0.30
N ASP A 20 -13.27 5.74 -0.28
CA ASP A 20 -14.02 6.55 0.68
C ASP A 20 -13.70 6.11 2.10
N ASP A 21 -14.67 5.53 2.82
CA ASP A 21 -14.46 5.11 4.19
C ASP A 21 -14.14 3.63 4.32
N LYS A 22 -13.96 2.92 3.20
CA LYS A 22 -13.75 1.49 3.22
C LYS A 22 -12.31 1.15 2.90
N VAL A 23 -11.74 0.22 3.66
CA VAL A 23 -10.45 -0.36 3.34
C VAL A 23 -10.70 -1.52 2.38
N LEU A 24 -10.25 -1.38 1.14
CA LEU A 24 -10.41 -2.43 0.14
C LEU A 24 -9.39 -3.54 0.32
N GLY A 25 -8.20 -3.20 0.75
CA GLY A 25 -7.16 -4.16 1.00
C GLY A 25 -6.03 -3.54 1.77
N GLU A 26 -5.28 -4.37 2.49
CA GLU A 26 -4.20 -3.92 3.33
C GLU A 26 -3.11 -4.98 3.31
N PHE A 27 -1.85 -4.53 3.30
CA PHE A 27 -0.71 -5.41 3.31
C PHE A 27 0.31 -4.86 4.30
N PHE A 28 0.79 -5.72 5.18
CA PHE A 28 1.73 -5.32 6.23
C PHE A 28 2.92 -6.27 6.22
N ILE A 29 4.12 -5.70 6.25
CA ILE A 29 5.36 -6.48 6.34
C ILE A 29 6.16 -5.98 7.54
N ASN A 30 6.56 -6.89 8.38
CA ASN A 30 7.46 -6.62 9.48
C ASN A 30 8.83 -7.18 9.09
N THR A 31 9.76 -6.30 8.73
CA THR A 31 11.04 -6.70 8.21
C THR A 31 12.12 -5.71 8.60
N LYS A 32 13.35 -6.21 8.70
CA LYS A 32 14.52 -5.37 8.94
C LYS A 32 15.25 -4.97 7.68
N GLN A 33 14.74 -5.36 6.53
CA GLN A 33 15.36 -5.03 5.25
C GLN A 33 15.02 -3.61 4.83
N THR A 34 15.75 -3.11 3.86
CA THR A 34 15.52 -1.75 3.35
C THR A 34 14.17 -1.67 2.68
N HIS A 35 13.47 -0.58 2.94
CA HIS A 35 12.10 -0.41 2.45
C HIS A 35 12.03 -0.23 0.94
N SER A 36 13.09 0.28 0.32
CA SER A 36 13.10 0.45 -1.13
C SER A 36 13.01 -0.89 -1.85
N GLN A 37 13.42 -1.98 -1.20
CA GLN A 37 13.38 -3.31 -1.79
C GLN A 37 12.06 -4.03 -1.53
N THR A 38 11.32 -3.63 -0.50
CA THR A 38 10.09 -4.33 -0.11
C THR A 38 8.83 -3.54 -0.43
N LEU A 39 8.93 -2.22 -0.51
CA LEU A 39 7.76 -1.37 -0.63
C LEU A 39 7.07 -1.52 -1.99
N MET A 40 7.83 -1.52 -3.08
CA MET A 40 7.22 -1.60 -4.40
C MET A 40 6.54 -2.95 -4.65
N PRO A 41 7.16 -4.09 -4.33
CA PRO A 41 6.44 -5.36 -4.43
C PRO A 41 5.19 -5.39 -3.56
N MET A 42 5.23 -4.79 -2.38
CA MET A 42 4.08 -4.73 -1.49
C MET A 42 2.95 -3.90 -2.10
N VAL A 43 3.28 -2.77 -2.71
CA VAL A 43 2.29 -1.94 -3.40
C VAL A 43 1.64 -2.73 -4.53
N GLN A 44 2.44 -3.45 -5.31
CA GLN A 44 1.90 -4.25 -6.40
C GLN A 44 0.97 -5.33 -5.89
N GLN A 45 1.31 -5.97 -4.78
CA GLN A 45 0.47 -7.01 -4.21
C GLN A 45 -0.87 -6.46 -3.72
N VAL A 46 -0.86 -5.33 -3.03
CA VAL A 46 -2.12 -4.78 -2.55
C VAL A 46 -3.01 -4.31 -3.70
N LEU A 47 -2.41 -3.81 -4.78
CA LEU A 47 -3.19 -3.43 -5.94
C LEU A 47 -3.83 -4.65 -6.61
N ILE A 48 -3.08 -5.74 -6.72
CA ILE A 48 -3.62 -6.98 -7.28
C ILE A 48 -4.75 -7.51 -6.42
N GLN A 49 -4.56 -7.54 -5.10
CA GLN A 49 -5.57 -8.07 -4.18
C GLN A 49 -6.86 -7.27 -4.20
N THR A 50 -6.75 -5.97 -4.38
CA THR A 50 -7.92 -5.09 -4.41
C THR A 50 -8.48 -4.92 -5.82
N LYS A 51 -7.82 -5.51 -6.83
CA LYS A 51 -8.23 -5.40 -8.24
C LYS A 51 -8.28 -3.95 -8.69
N THR A 52 -7.31 -3.16 -8.24
CA THR A 52 -7.19 -1.75 -8.62
C THR A 52 -5.88 -1.51 -9.32
N SER A 53 -5.73 -0.35 -9.91
CA SER A 53 -4.49 0.07 -10.56
C SER A 53 -4.07 1.43 -10.02
N LEU A 54 -2.81 1.78 -10.25
CA LEU A 54 -2.30 3.09 -9.83
C LEU A 54 -3.06 4.22 -10.50
N GLU A 55 -3.53 4.00 -11.72
CA GLU A 55 -4.26 5.02 -12.46
C GLU A 55 -5.61 5.35 -11.82
N GLU A 56 -6.15 4.42 -11.04
CA GLU A 56 -7.44 4.62 -10.36
C GLU A 56 -7.31 5.44 -9.08
N MET A 57 -6.10 5.63 -8.60
CA MET A 57 -5.88 6.32 -7.32
C MET A 57 -6.07 7.82 -7.47
N ASP A 58 -6.86 8.39 -6.61
CA ASP A 58 -7.10 9.84 -6.58
C ASP A 58 -6.09 10.54 -5.68
N LEU A 59 -5.50 9.81 -4.73
CA LEU A 59 -4.59 10.39 -3.75
C LEU A 59 -3.59 9.34 -3.30
N PHE A 60 -2.36 9.77 -3.12
CA PHE A 60 -1.32 8.94 -2.50
C PHE A 60 -0.97 9.56 -1.15
N ALA A 61 -1.10 8.78 -0.09
CA ALA A 61 -0.75 9.20 1.26
C ALA A 61 0.48 8.41 1.73
N VAL A 62 1.50 9.15 2.15
CA VAL A 62 2.78 8.54 2.55
C VAL A 62 3.11 8.91 3.97
#